data_fed6b6052ba427b77397c1bb8194da80
#
_entry.id   fed6b6052ba427b77397c1bb8194da80
#
_cell.length_a   1.000
_cell.length_b   1.000
_cell.length_c   1.000
_cell.angle_alpha   90.00
_cell.angle_beta   90.00
_cell.angle_gamma   90.00
#
_symmetry.space_group_name_H-M   'P 1'
#
loop_
_entity.id
_entity.type
_entity.pdbx_description
1 polymer ?
#
loop_
_entity_poly.entity_id
_entity_poly.type
_entity_poly.pdbx_seq_one_letter_code
_entity_poly.pdbx_strand_id
1 'polypeptide(L)'
;GVFSLLFTVVCIAVIVASIPHVHFGGILFPLAFIAIIYDKPLGITAITPWTVLLAALLLTIGLHLIFGRFRKKIVHRGHFKKRDEWDEVKGEKLNDDELDISSTFGSVIRYITSEDFRYAEIDASFAGVKVYLDQARIPSGNATINIDSSFAGVELFVPKEWQIVNHVESSFGGIDEKNNRNGEVTATLTLEGSNNFGGITIYYV
;
A
#
# COMPACT_ATOMS: atom_id res chain seq x y z
N GLY A 1 -21.94 37.95 -5.88
CA GLY A 1 -21.25 39.24 -5.79
C GLY A 1 -19.79 39.11 -6.17
N VAL A 2 -19.10 40.25 -6.28
CA VAL A 2 -17.67 40.32 -6.70
C VAL A 2 -16.79 39.43 -5.81
N PHE A 3 -17.07 39.33 -4.53
CA PHE A 3 -16.34 38.49 -3.57
C PHE A 3 -16.44 36.99 -3.89
N SER A 4 -17.62 36.50 -4.24
CA SER A 4 -17.81 35.07 -4.59
C SER A 4 -17.08 34.75 -5.90
N LEU A 5 -17.07 35.68 -6.84
CA LEU A 5 -16.38 35.49 -8.12
C LEU A 5 -14.85 35.45 -7.94
N LEU A 6 -14.30 36.36 -7.12
CA LEU A 6 -12.86 36.40 -6.81
C LEU A 6 -12.41 35.14 -6.07
N PHE A 7 -13.21 34.68 -5.09
CA PHE A 7 -12.92 33.46 -4.35
C PHE A 7 -12.99 32.21 -5.25
N THR A 8 -13.94 32.15 -6.19
CA THR A 8 -14.04 31.05 -7.17
C THR A 8 -12.78 30.98 -8.06
N VAL A 9 -12.28 32.13 -8.50
CA VAL A 9 -11.04 32.22 -9.30
C VAL A 9 -9.85 31.68 -8.50
N VAL A 10 -9.74 32.02 -7.22
CA VAL A 10 -8.68 31.51 -6.34
C VAL A 10 -8.81 29.99 -6.17
N CYS A 11 -10.02 29.48 -5.93
CA CYS A 11 -10.25 28.02 -5.83
C CYS A 11 -9.85 27.30 -7.12
N ILE A 12 -10.20 27.82 -8.29
CA ILE A 12 -9.80 27.24 -9.57
C ILE A 12 -8.27 27.24 -9.74
N ALA A 13 -7.60 28.33 -9.37
CA ALA A 13 -6.14 28.43 -9.42
C ALA A 13 -5.47 27.35 -8.53
N VAL A 14 -5.99 27.15 -7.32
CA VAL A 14 -5.51 26.11 -6.39
C VAL A 14 -5.74 24.70 -6.97
N ILE A 15 -6.90 24.44 -7.58
CA ILE A 15 -7.18 23.15 -8.24
C ILE A 15 -6.15 22.91 -9.35
N VAL A 16 -5.95 23.87 -10.25
CA VAL A 16 -5.00 23.76 -11.36
C VAL A 16 -3.57 23.53 -10.86
N ALA A 17 -3.15 24.25 -9.83
CA ALA A 17 -1.83 24.10 -9.21
C ALA A 17 -1.66 22.74 -8.51
N SER A 18 -2.75 22.11 -8.07
CA SER A 18 -2.72 20.81 -7.36
C SER A 18 -2.70 19.59 -8.30
N ILE A 19 -3.08 19.76 -9.58
CA ILE A 19 -3.11 18.66 -10.57
C ILE A 19 -1.75 18.00 -10.74
N PRO A 20 -0.63 18.71 -11.00
CA PRO A 20 0.66 18.07 -11.27
C PRO A 20 1.24 17.36 -10.04
N HIS A 21 0.79 17.71 -8.84
CA HIS A 21 1.25 17.12 -7.59
C HIS A 21 0.31 16.04 -7.04
N VAL A 22 -0.84 15.78 -7.70
CA VAL A 22 -1.87 14.79 -7.30
C VAL A 22 -2.25 14.93 -5.82
N HIS A 23 -2.37 16.17 -5.32
CA HIS A 23 -2.86 16.43 -3.97
C HIS A 23 -4.39 16.41 -3.93
N PHE A 24 -4.99 15.27 -3.59
CA PHE A 24 -6.45 15.13 -3.54
C PHE A 24 -7.14 16.17 -2.65
N GLY A 25 -6.54 16.51 -1.51
CA GLY A 25 -7.04 17.59 -0.65
C GLY A 25 -7.04 18.95 -1.34
N GLY A 26 -6.00 19.26 -2.10
CA GLY A 26 -5.89 20.52 -2.86
C GLY A 26 -6.91 20.63 -4.01
N ILE A 27 -7.57 19.55 -4.39
CA ILE A 27 -8.61 19.52 -5.42
C ILE A 27 -10.01 19.50 -4.77
N LEU A 28 -10.21 18.59 -3.79
CA LEU A 28 -11.53 18.35 -3.21
C LEU A 28 -12.02 19.46 -2.28
N PHE A 29 -11.12 20.08 -1.49
CA PHE A 29 -11.52 21.16 -0.60
C PHE A 29 -11.95 22.41 -1.37
N PRO A 30 -11.21 22.95 -2.37
CA PRO A 30 -11.69 24.06 -3.18
C PRO A 30 -12.98 23.74 -3.95
N LEU A 31 -13.15 22.49 -4.42
CA LEU A 31 -14.39 22.06 -5.06
C LEU A 31 -15.59 22.10 -4.09
N ALA A 32 -15.39 21.65 -2.84
CA ALA A 32 -16.40 21.72 -1.78
C ALA A 32 -16.76 23.18 -1.45
N PHE A 33 -15.79 24.09 -1.40
CA PHE A 33 -16.03 25.52 -1.20
C PHE A 33 -16.83 26.14 -2.35
N ILE A 34 -16.52 25.79 -3.60
CA ILE A 34 -17.31 26.24 -4.76
C ILE A 34 -18.74 25.73 -4.64
N ALA A 35 -18.96 24.47 -4.27
CA ALA A 35 -20.29 23.91 -4.06
C ALA A 35 -21.08 24.64 -2.97
N ILE A 36 -20.41 25.07 -1.88
CA ILE A 36 -21.06 25.87 -0.80
C ILE A 36 -21.43 27.28 -1.28
N ILE A 37 -20.58 27.93 -2.07
CA ILE A 37 -20.85 29.29 -2.58
C ILE A 37 -22.03 29.28 -3.58
N TYR A 38 -22.15 28.22 -4.35
CA TYR A 38 -23.18 28.02 -5.36
C TYR A 38 -24.28 27.06 -4.92
N ASP A 39 -24.53 26.97 -3.59
CA ASP A 39 -25.52 26.06 -3.00
C ASP A 39 -26.96 26.29 -3.53
N LYS A 40 -27.36 27.58 -3.73
CA LYS A 40 -28.66 27.94 -4.25
C LYS A 40 -28.91 27.47 -5.69
N PRO A 41 -28.05 27.78 -6.68
CA PRO A 41 -28.23 27.27 -8.04
C PRO A 41 -28.08 25.75 -8.15
N LEU A 42 -27.33 25.10 -7.24
CA LEU A 42 -27.17 23.66 -7.20
C LEU A 42 -28.32 22.94 -6.44
N GLY A 43 -29.20 23.68 -5.74
CA GLY A 43 -30.31 23.12 -5.00
C GLY A 43 -29.91 22.33 -3.75
N ILE A 44 -28.72 22.53 -3.22
CA ILE A 44 -28.14 21.76 -2.09
C ILE A 44 -28.10 22.52 -0.77
N THR A 45 -28.84 23.62 -0.66
CA THR A 45 -28.90 24.49 0.54
C THR A 45 -29.26 23.74 1.81
N ALA A 46 -30.07 22.66 1.71
CA ALA A 46 -30.49 21.87 2.85
C ALA A 46 -29.37 21.03 3.48
N ILE A 47 -28.30 20.74 2.73
CA ILE A 47 -27.19 19.88 3.16
C ILE A 47 -25.87 20.62 3.32
N THR A 48 -25.80 21.90 2.97
CA THR A 48 -24.65 22.78 3.15
C THR A 48 -24.70 23.49 4.51
N PRO A 49 -23.57 23.93 5.12
CA PRO A 49 -22.17 23.73 4.67
C PRO A 49 -21.50 22.47 5.25
N TRP A 50 -21.99 21.95 6.40
CA TRP A 50 -21.27 20.94 7.19
C TRP A 50 -21.17 19.58 6.50
N THR A 51 -22.25 19.11 5.88
CA THR A 51 -22.28 17.82 5.19
C THR A 51 -21.38 17.79 3.98
N VAL A 52 -21.29 18.88 3.23
CA VAL A 52 -20.41 18.99 2.05
C VAL A 52 -18.94 18.98 2.47
N LEU A 53 -18.56 19.69 3.55
CA LEU A 53 -17.21 19.67 4.10
C LEU A 53 -16.83 18.31 4.65
N LEU A 54 -17.74 17.66 5.36
CA LEU A 54 -17.52 16.32 5.90
C LEU A 54 -17.38 15.27 4.78
N ALA A 55 -18.20 15.36 3.74
CA ALA A 55 -18.09 14.51 2.58
C ALA A 55 -16.74 14.72 1.84
N ALA A 56 -16.30 15.97 1.66
CA ALA A 56 -15.02 16.27 1.06
C ALA A 56 -13.85 15.75 1.90
N LEU A 57 -13.94 15.85 3.24
CA LEU A 57 -12.94 15.30 4.16
C LEU A 57 -12.86 13.77 4.05
N LEU A 58 -14.00 13.08 4.15
CA LEU A 58 -14.04 11.62 4.05
C LEU A 58 -13.56 11.13 2.69
N LEU A 59 -13.96 11.81 1.62
CA LEU A 59 -13.51 11.49 0.27
C LEU A 59 -12.01 11.70 0.11
N THR A 60 -11.46 12.78 0.68
CA THR A 60 -10.01 13.06 0.67
C THR A 60 -9.24 11.97 1.40
N ILE A 61 -9.70 11.57 2.59
CA ILE A 61 -9.09 10.48 3.36
C ILE A 61 -9.18 9.17 2.58
N GLY A 62 -10.35 8.84 2.04
CA GLY A 62 -10.57 7.63 1.26
C GLY A 62 -9.68 7.55 0.01
N LEU A 63 -9.62 8.63 -0.77
CA LEU A 63 -8.73 8.66 -1.93
C LEU A 63 -7.25 8.63 -1.52
N HIS A 64 -6.87 9.27 -0.42
CA HIS A 64 -5.50 9.22 0.06
C HIS A 64 -5.09 7.81 0.49
N LEU A 65 -5.97 7.07 1.15
CA LEU A 65 -5.74 5.67 1.52
C LEU A 65 -5.61 4.76 0.28
N ILE A 66 -6.43 4.99 -0.75
CA ILE A 66 -6.42 4.19 -1.98
C ILE A 66 -5.20 4.54 -2.85
N PHE A 67 -4.96 5.84 -3.07
CA PHE A 67 -3.95 6.31 -4.03
C PHE A 67 -2.63 6.76 -3.39
N GLY A 68 -2.56 6.93 -2.09
CA GLY A 68 -1.33 7.36 -1.37
C GLY A 68 -0.15 6.40 -1.59
N ARG A 69 -0.43 5.14 -1.84
CA ARG A 69 0.55 4.09 -2.15
C ARG A 69 1.14 4.18 -3.55
N PHE A 70 0.37 4.62 -4.54
CA PHE A 70 0.90 4.78 -5.91
C PHE A 70 2.02 5.81 -6.00
N ARG A 71 2.11 6.74 -5.06
CA ARG A 71 3.15 7.78 -5.03
C ARG A 71 4.52 7.28 -4.56
N LYS A 72 4.58 6.36 -3.63
CA LYS A 72 5.85 5.79 -3.15
C LYS A 72 6.56 4.99 -4.26
N LYS A 73 5.81 4.33 -5.14
CA LYS A 73 6.34 3.56 -6.27
C LYS A 73 7.14 4.37 -7.31
N ILE A 74 6.88 5.67 -7.44
CA ILE A 74 7.55 6.50 -8.47
C ILE A 74 8.96 6.92 -8.03
N VAL A 75 9.22 7.04 -6.72
CA VAL A 75 10.50 7.55 -6.20
C VAL A 75 11.58 6.46 -6.12
N HIS A 76 11.19 5.18 -5.97
CA HIS A 76 12.14 4.05 -5.92
C HIS A 76 12.43 3.42 -7.29
N ARG A 77 11.76 3.86 -8.35
CA ARG A 77 11.89 3.33 -9.72
C ARG A 77 13.14 3.80 -10.48
N GLY A 78 14.21 4.18 -9.80
CA GLY A 78 15.46 4.60 -10.44
C GLY A 78 16.25 3.50 -11.14
N HIS A 79 15.89 2.22 -11.01
CA HIS A 79 16.72 1.13 -11.57
C HIS A 79 15.98 -0.13 -12.04
N PHE A 80 14.67 -0.09 -12.31
CA PHE A 80 13.97 -1.28 -12.78
C PHE A 80 13.45 -1.16 -14.22
N LYS A 81 13.93 -2.07 -15.03
CA LYS A 81 13.56 -2.29 -16.44
C LYS A 81 12.09 -2.73 -16.51
N LYS A 82 11.32 -1.96 -17.26
CA LYS A 82 9.92 -2.20 -17.61
C LYS A 82 9.70 -3.63 -18.08
N ARG A 83 8.82 -4.37 -17.42
CA ARG A 83 8.21 -5.57 -17.99
C ARG A 83 6.70 -5.47 -17.84
N ASP A 84 6.04 -5.80 -18.92
CA ASP A 84 4.66 -5.49 -19.24
C ASP A 84 3.62 -6.21 -18.36
N GLU A 85 2.51 -5.56 -18.28
CA GLU A 85 1.21 -5.81 -17.70
C GLU A 85 0.59 -7.15 -18.12
N TRP A 86 -0.23 -7.72 -17.20
CA TRP A 86 -1.15 -8.85 -17.41
C TRP A 86 -0.56 -10.25 -17.38
N ASP A 87 -0.58 -10.88 -16.19
CA ASP A 87 -0.86 -12.30 -16.11
C ASP A 87 -1.58 -12.70 -14.82
N GLU A 88 -2.79 -13.20 -15.02
CA GLU A 88 -3.61 -13.88 -14.04
C GLU A 88 -2.94 -15.20 -13.61
N VAL A 89 -2.98 -15.43 -12.29
CA VAL A 89 -2.93 -16.75 -11.65
C VAL A 89 -2.14 -17.83 -12.41
N LYS A 90 -0.82 -17.80 -12.33
CA LYS A 90 0.05 -18.94 -12.48
C LYS A 90 1.16 -18.88 -11.45
N GLY A 91 1.29 -19.93 -10.66
CA GLY A 91 2.43 -20.11 -9.75
C GLY A 91 3.73 -20.16 -10.55
N GLU A 92 4.31 -19.01 -10.82
CA GLU A 92 5.57 -18.89 -11.53
C GLU A 92 6.71 -18.95 -10.53
N LYS A 93 7.61 -19.93 -10.75
CA LYS A 93 8.87 -20.00 -10.01
C LYS A 93 9.76 -18.88 -10.53
N LEU A 94 9.96 -17.84 -9.74
CA LEU A 94 10.87 -16.76 -10.03
C LEU A 94 12.21 -17.02 -9.34
N ASN A 95 13.27 -17.10 -10.15
CA ASN A 95 14.67 -17.12 -9.73
C ASN A 95 15.23 -15.70 -9.81
N ASP A 96 14.75 -14.79 -8.95
CA ASP A 96 15.29 -13.44 -8.90
C ASP A 96 15.69 -13.10 -7.46
N ASP A 97 16.84 -12.45 -7.31
CA ASP A 97 17.41 -12.01 -6.02
C ASP A 97 16.56 -10.90 -5.38
N GLU A 98 15.72 -10.24 -6.16
CA GLU A 98 14.78 -9.20 -5.76
C GLU A 98 13.39 -9.44 -6.36
N LEU A 99 12.35 -9.42 -5.54
CA LEU A 99 10.99 -9.76 -5.93
C LEU A 99 10.01 -8.65 -5.59
N ASP A 100 9.15 -8.27 -6.54
CA ASP A 100 8.01 -7.34 -6.34
C ASP A 100 6.69 -8.14 -6.46
N ILE A 101 5.91 -8.17 -5.38
CA ILE A 101 4.60 -8.83 -5.30
C ILE A 101 3.54 -7.76 -5.05
N SER A 102 2.71 -7.48 -6.01
CA SER A 102 1.67 -6.46 -5.87
C SER A 102 0.29 -7.02 -6.18
N SER A 103 -0.66 -6.80 -5.26
CA SER A 103 -2.07 -7.19 -5.40
C SER A 103 -2.99 -6.12 -4.87
N THR A 104 -3.92 -5.64 -5.70
CA THR A 104 -4.86 -4.59 -5.30
C THR A 104 -6.21 -5.15 -4.89
N PHE A 105 -6.72 -6.19 -5.55
CA PHE A 105 -7.93 -6.93 -5.20
C PHE A 105 -7.73 -8.40 -5.53
N GLY A 106 -8.16 -9.30 -4.62
CA GLY A 106 -8.11 -10.75 -4.84
C GLY A 106 -7.08 -11.48 -3.98
N SER A 107 -6.61 -12.63 -4.45
CA SER A 107 -5.63 -13.45 -3.73
C SER A 107 -4.45 -13.80 -4.63
N VAL A 108 -3.26 -13.71 -4.06
CA VAL A 108 -2.00 -14.04 -4.74
C VAL A 108 -1.24 -15.06 -3.92
N ILE A 109 -0.74 -16.11 -4.57
CA ILE A 109 0.17 -17.10 -3.99
C ILE A 109 1.47 -17.04 -4.77
N ARG A 110 2.59 -16.93 -4.05
CA ARG A 110 3.94 -16.91 -4.62
C ARG A 110 4.84 -17.93 -3.94
N TYR A 111 5.61 -18.63 -4.74
CA TYR A 111 6.66 -19.54 -4.29
C TYR A 111 8.01 -18.94 -4.66
N ILE A 112 8.83 -18.66 -3.67
CA ILE A 112 10.16 -18.10 -3.85
C ILE A 112 11.17 -19.23 -3.76
N THR A 113 11.91 -19.48 -4.85
CA THR A 113 12.92 -20.54 -4.96
C THR A 113 14.31 -19.96 -5.25
N SER A 114 14.57 -18.71 -4.83
CA SER A 114 15.84 -18.04 -5.03
C SER A 114 16.98 -18.74 -4.26
N GLU A 115 18.11 -18.93 -4.90
CA GLU A 115 19.35 -19.44 -4.26
C GLU A 115 20.14 -18.34 -3.52
N ASP A 116 19.84 -17.05 -3.78
CA ASP A 116 20.43 -15.89 -3.12
C ASP A 116 19.36 -14.83 -2.85
N PHE A 117 18.39 -15.18 -2.01
CA PHE A 117 17.29 -14.26 -1.67
C PHE A 117 17.80 -13.12 -0.78
N ARG A 118 17.57 -11.89 -1.17
CA ARG A 118 18.04 -10.68 -0.47
C ARG A 118 16.91 -9.72 -0.12
N TYR A 119 15.96 -9.52 -1.04
CA TYR A 119 14.92 -8.51 -0.87
C TYR A 119 13.62 -8.93 -1.56
N ALA A 120 12.50 -8.63 -0.91
CA ALA A 120 11.19 -8.66 -1.55
C ALA A 120 10.36 -7.47 -1.12
N GLU A 121 9.50 -7.00 -2.02
CA GLU A 121 8.48 -5.99 -1.75
C GLU A 121 7.09 -6.60 -1.93
N ILE A 122 6.23 -6.46 -0.92
CA ILE A 122 4.85 -6.96 -0.91
C ILE A 122 3.91 -5.80 -0.73
N ASP A 123 3.21 -5.44 -1.80
CA ASP A 123 2.14 -4.44 -1.80
C ASP A 123 0.77 -5.12 -1.86
N ALA A 124 0.02 -5.10 -0.77
CA ALA A 124 -1.31 -5.70 -0.70
C ALA A 124 -2.39 -4.67 -0.33
N SER A 125 -3.44 -4.55 -1.17
CA SER A 125 -4.59 -3.70 -0.87
C SER A 125 -5.87 -4.45 -1.15
N PHE A 126 -6.73 -4.63 -0.12
CA PHE A 126 -7.95 -5.44 -0.21
C PHE A 126 -7.71 -6.85 -0.75
N ALA A 127 -6.60 -7.47 -0.34
CA ALA A 127 -6.10 -8.71 -0.93
C ALA A 127 -5.64 -9.72 0.12
N GLY A 128 -5.57 -11.00 -0.28
CA GLY A 128 -4.86 -12.05 0.45
C GLY A 128 -3.55 -12.39 -0.27
N VAL A 129 -2.43 -12.33 0.42
CA VAL A 129 -1.13 -12.70 -0.16
C VAL A 129 -0.52 -13.83 0.64
N LYS A 130 -0.13 -14.91 -0.05
CA LYS A 130 0.61 -16.03 0.55
C LYS A 130 1.96 -16.16 -0.13
N VAL A 131 3.02 -16.15 0.66
CA VAL A 131 4.39 -16.26 0.16
C VAL A 131 5.08 -17.44 0.84
N TYR A 132 5.54 -18.39 0.02
CA TYR A 132 6.29 -19.54 0.45
C TYR A 132 7.78 -19.32 0.19
N LEU A 133 8.57 -19.34 1.27
CA LEU A 133 10.03 -19.15 1.27
C LEU A 133 10.77 -20.45 1.67
N ASP A 134 10.03 -21.56 1.80
CA ASP A 134 10.55 -22.85 2.22
C ASP A 134 11.67 -23.41 1.33
N GLN A 135 11.75 -22.93 0.08
CA GLN A 135 12.79 -23.33 -0.87
C GLN A 135 13.81 -22.20 -1.15
N ALA A 136 13.67 -21.04 -0.51
CA ALA A 136 14.60 -19.95 -0.68
C ALA A 136 15.85 -20.13 0.21
N ARG A 137 16.99 -19.59 -0.24
CA ARG A 137 18.25 -19.56 0.51
C ARG A 137 18.74 -18.14 0.69
N ILE A 138 19.37 -17.88 1.83
CA ILE A 138 19.96 -16.58 2.19
C ILE A 138 21.44 -16.79 2.50
N PRO A 139 22.30 -16.96 1.49
CA PRO A 139 23.74 -17.19 1.72
C PRO A 139 24.43 -16.02 2.41
N SER A 140 23.93 -14.79 2.22
CA SER A 140 24.42 -13.59 2.89
C SER A 140 24.14 -13.55 4.40
N GLY A 141 23.31 -14.49 4.91
CA GLY A 141 22.86 -14.54 6.29
C GLY A 141 21.77 -13.52 6.63
N ASN A 142 21.45 -12.56 5.77
CA ASN A 142 20.43 -11.53 6.01
C ASN A 142 19.63 -11.24 4.75
N ALA A 143 18.30 -11.12 4.89
CA ALA A 143 17.39 -10.66 3.85
C ALA A 143 16.31 -9.75 4.44
N THR A 144 15.65 -8.97 3.59
CA THR A 144 14.60 -8.05 4.00
C THR A 144 13.36 -8.23 3.15
N ILE A 145 12.18 -8.22 3.79
CA ILE A 145 10.89 -8.12 3.10
C ILE A 145 10.23 -6.82 3.56
N ASN A 146 9.95 -5.94 2.61
CA ASN A 146 9.14 -4.76 2.84
C ASN A 146 7.68 -5.09 2.58
N ILE A 147 6.80 -4.90 3.59
CA ILE A 147 5.38 -5.25 3.51
C ILE A 147 4.55 -3.99 3.71
N ASP A 148 3.91 -3.55 2.64
CA ASP A 148 2.92 -2.49 2.69
C ASP A 148 1.52 -3.08 2.46
N SER A 149 0.74 -3.28 3.54
CA SER A 149 -0.58 -3.88 3.49
C SER A 149 -1.68 -2.95 4.00
N SER A 150 -2.84 -2.91 3.29
CA SER A 150 -4.04 -2.18 3.71
C SER A 150 -5.28 -2.99 3.44
N PHE A 151 -6.08 -3.23 4.49
CA PHE A 151 -7.25 -4.10 4.42
C PHE A 151 -6.92 -5.46 3.81
N ALA A 152 -5.74 -6.00 4.14
CA ALA A 152 -5.19 -7.20 3.51
C ALA A 152 -4.65 -8.18 4.55
N GLY A 153 -4.65 -9.46 4.19
CA GLY A 153 -3.98 -10.51 4.94
C GLY A 153 -2.71 -10.97 4.23
N VAL A 154 -1.59 -11.02 4.93
CA VAL A 154 -0.33 -11.54 4.41
C VAL A 154 0.08 -12.77 5.21
N GLU A 155 0.31 -13.88 4.54
CA GLU A 155 0.80 -15.12 5.14
C GLU A 155 2.19 -15.42 4.57
N LEU A 156 3.18 -15.54 5.46
CA LEU A 156 4.55 -15.90 5.12
C LEU A 156 4.86 -17.30 5.64
N PHE A 157 5.31 -18.18 4.78
CA PHE A 157 5.77 -19.53 5.14
C PHE A 157 7.29 -19.54 5.05
N VAL A 158 7.95 -19.60 6.21
CA VAL A 158 9.40 -19.45 6.35
C VAL A 158 10.04 -20.69 6.94
N PRO A 159 11.31 -21.02 6.59
CA PRO A 159 12.05 -22.11 7.23
C PRO A 159 12.20 -21.90 8.73
N LYS A 160 12.13 -22.98 9.50
CA LYS A 160 12.26 -22.98 10.97
C LYS A 160 13.62 -22.49 11.48
N GLU A 161 14.63 -22.57 10.64
CA GLU A 161 16.02 -22.15 10.93
C GLU A 161 16.23 -20.63 10.76
N TRP A 162 15.23 -19.90 10.19
CA TRP A 162 15.36 -18.48 10.04
C TRP A 162 14.87 -17.73 11.28
N GLN A 163 15.60 -16.67 11.64
CA GLN A 163 15.16 -15.73 12.66
C GLN A 163 14.40 -14.58 12.02
N ILE A 164 13.21 -14.29 12.53
CA ILE A 164 12.44 -13.13 12.08
C ILE A 164 12.74 -11.95 12.98
N VAL A 165 13.05 -10.80 12.37
CA VAL A 165 13.16 -9.51 13.04
C VAL A 165 12.06 -8.60 12.48
N ASN A 166 11.13 -8.22 13.34
CA ASN A 166 9.95 -7.48 12.92
C ASN A 166 10.07 -5.99 13.23
N HIS A 167 10.04 -5.15 12.19
CA HIS A 167 10.01 -3.69 12.25
C HIS A 167 8.78 -3.13 11.51
N VAL A 168 7.76 -3.95 11.25
CA VAL A 168 6.53 -3.50 10.58
C VAL A 168 5.69 -2.67 11.53
N GLU A 169 5.33 -1.47 11.13
CA GLU A 169 4.40 -0.61 11.86
C GLU A 169 2.96 -1.05 11.59
N SER A 170 2.24 -1.49 12.62
CA SER A 170 0.84 -1.90 12.51
C SER A 170 -0.12 -0.89 13.10
N SER A 171 -1.13 -0.49 12.31
CA SER A 171 -2.26 0.34 12.75
C SER A 171 -3.56 -0.43 12.51
N PHE A 172 -4.30 -0.72 13.59
CA PHE A 172 -5.53 -1.53 13.54
C PHE A 172 -5.34 -2.92 12.91
N GLY A 173 -4.21 -3.56 13.24
CA GLY A 173 -3.85 -4.89 12.76
C GLY A 173 -2.88 -5.57 13.72
N GLY A 174 -2.47 -6.78 13.37
CA GLY A 174 -1.55 -7.58 14.18
C GLY A 174 -0.57 -8.38 13.33
N ILE A 175 0.48 -8.84 13.99
CA ILE A 175 1.46 -9.77 13.43
C ILE A 175 1.52 -10.96 14.36
N ASP A 176 1.21 -12.14 13.84
CA ASP A 176 1.21 -13.40 14.57
C ASP A 176 2.27 -14.35 14.02
N GLU A 177 3.01 -14.99 14.92
CA GLU A 177 3.93 -16.09 14.57
C GLU A 177 3.32 -17.42 15.00
N LYS A 178 3.30 -18.37 14.09
CA LYS A 178 2.76 -19.73 14.33
C LYS A 178 3.79 -20.80 14.03
N ASN A 179 3.68 -21.91 14.75
CA ASN A 179 4.58 -23.05 14.64
C ASN A 179 6.01 -22.63 15.02
N ASN A 180 6.33 -22.68 16.28
CA ASN A 180 7.59 -22.21 16.85
C ASN A 180 8.84 -22.54 15.98
N ARG A 181 9.74 -21.57 15.92
CA ARG A 181 11.07 -21.74 15.38
C ARG A 181 11.83 -22.84 16.13
N ASN A 182 12.49 -23.73 15.42
CA ASN A 182 13.34 -24.78 15.98
C ASN A 182 14.67 -24.84 15.22
N GLY A 183 15.76 -25.09 15.95
CA GLY A 183 17.09 -25.27 15.37
C GLY A 183 18.02 -24.07 15.53
N GLU A 184 19.23 -24.23 15.01
CA GLU A 184 20.22 -23.14 14.93
C GLU A 184 19.80 -22.11 13.89
N VAL A 185 20.11 -20.85 14.16
CA VAL A 185 19.81 -19.74 13.23
C VAL A 185 20.76 -19.82 12.05
N THR A 186 20.22 -20.06 10.86
CA THR A 186 21.02 -20.07 9.61
C THR A 186 20.98 -18.74 8.90
N ALA A 187 19.88 -17.97 9.05
CA ALA A 187 19.72 -16.64 8.45
C ALA A 187 18.73 -15.79 9.23
N THR A 188 18.80 -14.49 9.02
CA THR A 188 17.88 -13.50 9.58
C THR A 188 17.02 -12.88 8.48
N LEU A 189 15.71 -12.92 8.64
CA LEU A 189 14.76 -12.24 7.78
C LEU A 189 14.17 -11.05 8.50
N THR A 190 14.46 -9.85 8.02
CA THR A 190 13.91 -8.60 8.54
C THR A 190 12.62 -8.26 7.80
N LEU A 191 11.55 -8.01 8.55
CA LEU A 191 10.29 -7.51 8.03
C LEU A 191 10.18 -6.02 8.32
N GLU A 192 9.94 -5.22 7.30
CA GLU A 192 9.79 -3.77 7.39
C GLU A 192 8.49 -3.33 6.69
N GLY A 193 8.08 -2.07 6.88
CA GLY A 193 6.94 -1.48 6.20
C GLY A 193 5.75 -1.18 7.09
N SER A 194 4.53 -1.23 6.52
CA SER A 194 3.32 -0.84 7.23
C SER A 194 2.14 -1.81 7.00
N ASN A 195 1.39 -2.09 8.06
CA ASN A 195 0.17 -2.89 8.01
C ASN A 195 -1.00 -2.11 8.59
N ASN A 196 -1.96 -1.73 7.74
CA ASN A 196 -3.12 -0.96 8.13
C ASN A 196 -4.41 -1.75 7.93
N PHE A 197 -5.18 -1.98 9.00
CA PHE A 197 -6.44 -2.75 8.97
C PHE A 197 -6.28 -4.15 8.39
N GLY A 198 -5.23 -4.88 8.81
CA GLY A 198 -4.94 -6.20 8.28
C GLY A 198 -4.16 -7.07 9.26
N GLY A 199 -3.82 -8.28 8.83
CA GLY A 199 -3.02 -9.23 9.61
C GLY A 199 -1.84 -9.76 8.80
N ILE A 200 -0.69 -9.89 9.46
CA ILE A 200 0.45 -10.62 8.92
C ILE A 200 0.62 -11.87 9.78
N THR A 201 0.62 -13.04 9.15
CA THR A 201 0.84 -14.30 9.85
C THR A 201 2.09 -14.98 9.30
N ILE A 202 2.99 -15.33 10.20
CA ILE A 202 4.24 -16.01 9.87
C ILE A 202 4.12 -17.46 10.30
N TYR A 203 4.28 -18.38 9.39
CA TYR A 203 4.28 -19.81 9.63
C TYR A 203 5.69 -20.37 9.47
N TYR A 204 6.24 -20.95 10.53
CA TYR A 204 7.49 -21.71 10.46
C TYR A 204 7.22 -23.12 9.94
N VAL A 205 7.80 -23.50 8.82
CA VAL A 205 7.56 -24.75 8.08
C VAL A 205 8.82 -25.60 7.93
#